data_51471c8874b97cf358f3fdae4ee0c95e
#
_entry.id   51471c8874b97cf358f3fdae4ee0c95e
#
_cell.length_a   1.000
_cell.length_b   1.000
_cell.length_c   1.000
_cell.angle_alpha   90.00
_cell.angle_beta   90.00
_cell.angle_gamma   90.00
#
_symmetry.space_group_name_H-M   'P 1'
#
loop_
_entity.id
_entity.type
_entity.pdbx_description
1 polymer ?
#
loop_
_entity_poly.entity_id
_entity_poly.type
_entity_poly.pdbx_seq_one_letter_code
_entity_poly.pdbx_strand_id
1 'polypeptide(L)'
;SHAAEWHIDPNRVGVLGFSAGGHLAAALSTHYDQRLYDGVDAADQLSCRPDFAVIIYPGYLALSEQNFAPNPDIHVTEKTPPSILVQAEDDPVHVENSTVYYQALKNAKVPAEMHLYAQGGHGYGLRRTALPVTSWPVSVETWLHTIQVLPSV
;
A
#
# COMPACT_ATOMS: atom_id res chain seq x y z
N SER A 1 -13.31 10.93 11.93
CA SER A 1 -14.24 11.69 12.78
C SER A 1 -15.53 10.92 13.07
N HIS A 2 -16.06 10.14 12.13
CA HIS A 2 -17.33 9.41 12.24
C HIS A 2 -17.21 7.95 12.68
N ALA A 3 -16.08 7.53 13.24
CA ALA A 3 -15.79 6.13 13.56
C ALA A 3 -16.88 5.50 14.49
N ALA A 4 -17.32 6.24 15.52
CA ALA A 4 -18.36 5.76 16.42
C ALA A 4 -19.73 5.63 15.74
N GLU A 5 -20.09 6.60 14.89
CA GLU A 5 -21.34 6.60 14.12
C GLU A 5 -21.40 5.44 13.13
N TRP A 6 -20.27 5.12 12.49
CA TRP A 6 -20.19 4.07 11.49
C TRP A 6 -19.72 2.72 12.04
N HIS A 7 -19.58 2.60 13.36
CA HIS A 7 -19.09 1.40 14.04
C HIS A 7 -17.74 0.90 13.52
N ILE A 8 -16.83 1.84 13.22
CA ILE A 8 -15.48 1.57 12.76
C ILE A 8 -14.51 1.62 13.94
N ASP A 9 -13.61 0.64 14.04
CA ASP A 9 -12.47 0.73 14.96
C ASP A 9 -11.47 1.78 14.43
N PRO A 10 -11.27 2.91 15.11
CA PRO A 10 -10.38 3.98 14.64
C PRO A 10 -8.91 3.59 14.60
N ASN A 11 -8.53 2.43 15.15
CA ASN A 11 -7.17 1.90 15.13
C ASN A 11 -6.97 0.79 14.08
N ARG A 12 -7.96 0.59 13.21
CA ARG A 12 -7.92 -0.42 12.14
C ARG A 12 -8.41 0.15 10.81
N VAL A 13 -7.98 1.36 10.49
CA VAL A 13 -8.33 2.06 9.24
C VAL A 13 -7.15 2.01 8.29
N GLY A 14 -7.25 1.21 7.25
CA GLY A 14 -6.22 1.07 6.23
C GLY A 14 -6.52 1.79 4.93
N VAL A 15 -5.54 1.81 4.05
CA VAL A 15 -5.67 2.30 2.68
C VAL A 15 -5.38 1.15 1.70
N LEU A 16 -6.18 1.05 0.63
CA LEU A 16 -5.95 0.14 -0.47
C LEU A 16 -5.93 0.93 -1.78
N GLY A 17 -4.94 0.68 -2.62
CA GLY A 17 -4.83 1.36 -3.90
C GLY A 17 -4.31 0.48 -5.02
N PHE A 18 -4.82 0.72 -6.23
CA PHE A 18 -4.45 0.05 -7.47
C PHE A 18 -3.72 1.01 -8.40
N SER A 19 -2.64 0.60 -9.04
CA SER A 19 -1.93 1.39 -10.06
C SER A 19 -1.53 2.78 -9.53
N ALA A 20 -2.01 3.87 -10.11
CA ALA A 20 -1.84 5.22 -9.57
C ALA A 20 -2.44 5.38 -8.18
N GLY A 21 -3.52 4.65 -7.85
CA GLY A 21 -4.05 4.56 -6.49
C GLY A 21 -3.10 3.84 -5.53
N GLY A 22 -2.30 2.88 -6.02
CA GLY A 22 -1.21 2.25 -5.27
C GLY A 22 -0.09 3.24 -4.94
N HIS A 23 0.27 4.11 -5.89
CA HIS A 23 1.16 5.24 -5.62
C HIS A 23 0.58 6.18 -4.56
N LEU A 24 -0.70 6.55 -4.69
CA LEU A 24 -1.37 7.41 -3.70
C LEU A 24 -1.38 6.78 -2.30
N ALA A 25 -1.62 5.46 -2.21
CA ALA A 25 -1.58 4.75 -0.93
C ALA A 25 -0.18 4.78 -0.30
N ALA A 26 0.89 4.61 -1.09
CA ALA A 26 2.26 4.74 -0.63
C ALA A 26 2.60 6.18 -0.23
N ALA A 27 2.19 7.17 -1.03
CA ALA A 27 2.38 8.58 -0.72
C ALA A 27 1.68 8.99 0.58
N LEU A 28 0.41 8.60 0.78
CA LEU A 28 -0.30 8.82 2.04
C LEU A 28 0.43 8.18 3.23
N SER A 29 0.95 6.96 3.04
CA SER A 29 1.68 6.20 4.07
C SER A 29 3.01 6.84 4.49
N THR A 30 3.54 7.77 3.69
CA THR A 30 4.85 8.41 3.90
C THR A 30 4.78 9.93 4.12
N HIS A 31 3.61 10.56 3.88
CA HIS A 31 3.42 12.02 3.99
C HIS A 31 2.26 12.44 4.90
N TYR A 32 1.70 11.52 5.67
CA TYR A 32 0.53 11.77 6.53
C TYR A 32 0.74 12.88 7.57
N ASP A 33 1.98 13.25 7.87
CA ASP A 33 2.36 14.30 8.82
C ASP A 33 2.60 15.67 8.15
N GLN A 34 2.44 15.76 6.83
CA GLN A 34 2.64 16.97 6.04
C GLN A 34 1.31 17.46 5.46
N ARG A 35 0.65 18.39 6.12
CA ARG A 35 -0.55 19.01 5.58
C ARG A 35 -0.17 20.03 4.49
N LEU A 36 -0.79 19.91 3.31
CA LEU A 36 -0.56 20.79 2.16
C LEU A 36 -1.66 21.84 1.97
N TYR A 37 -2.63 21.92 2.89
CA TYR A 37 -3.73 22.88 2.86
C TYR A 37 -4.07 23.34 4.28
N ASP A 38 -4.71 24.49 4.41
CA ASP A 38 -5.19 25.00 5.69
C ASP A 38 -6.34 24.15 6.22
N GLY A 39 -6.31 23.84 7.50
CA GLY A 39 -7.37 23.05 8.14
C GLY A 39 -8.72 23.77 8.04
N VAL A 40 -9.77 23.04 7.64
CA VAL A 40 -11.12 23.57 7.40
C VAL A 40 -12.03 23.33 8.60
N ASP A 41 -11.89 22.16 9.24
CA ASP A 41 -12.75 21.76 10.36
C ASP A 41 -12.02 20.88 11.41
N ALA A 42 -12.77 20.39 12.38
CA ALA A 42 -12.23 19.55 13.45
C ALA A 42 -11.69 18.18 12.94
N ALA A 43 -12.16 17.68 11.81
CA ALA A 43 -11.65 16.42 11.24
C ALA A 43 -10.19 16.59 10.78
N ASP A 44 -9.80 17.78 10.37
CA ASP A 44 -8.43 18.09 9.97
C ASP A 44 -7.43 18.10 11.14
N GLN A 45 -7.90 18.05 12.38
CA GLN A 45 -7.03 17.88 13.56
C GLN A 45 -6.68 16.41 13.82
N LEU A 46 -7.35 15.48 13.15
CA LEU A 46 -7.07 14.06 13.28
C LEU A 46 -5.91 13.64 12.34
N SER A 47 -5.16 12.63 12.75
CA SER A 47 -4.15 12.03 11.88
C SER A 47 -4.81 11.34 10.70
N CYS A 48 -4.27 11.52 9.50
CA CYS A 48 -4.63 10.76 8.30
C CYS A 48 -3.69 9.57 8.06
N ARG A 49 -2.79 9.27 9.01
CA ARG A 49 -1.92 8.10 8.89
C ARG A 49 -2.77 6.83 8.87
N PRO A 50 -2.67 5.99 7.82
CA PRO A 50 -3.34 4.71 7.81
C PRO A 50 -2.68 3.73 8.81
N ASP A 51 -3.46 2.79 9.36
CA ASP A 51 -2.94 1.75 10.25
C ASP A 51 -2.24 0.63 9.47
N PHE A 52 -2.59 0.45 8.19
CA PHE A 52 -1.96 -0.47 7.24
C PHE A 52 -2.19 -0.02 5.80
N ALA A 53 -1.38 -0.53 4.87
CA ALA A 53 -1.52 -0.23 3.44
C ALA A 53 -1.53 -1.51 2.58
N VAL A 54 -2.43 -1.56 1.61
CA VAL A 54 -2.53 -2.61 0.59
C VAL A 54 -2.27 -1.98 -0.77
N ILE A 55 -1.14 -2.32 -1.37
CA ILE A 55 -0.58 -1.64 -2.55
C ILE A 55 -0.52 -2.62 -3.71
N ILE A 56 -1.42 -2.46 -4.68
CA ILE A 56 -1.62 -3.42 -5.76
C ILE A 56 -1.13 -2.82 -7.09
N TYR A 57 -0.16 -3.47 -7.71
CA TYR A 57 0.51 -3.05 -8.96
C TYR A 57 0.75 -1.54 -9.03
N PRO A 58 1.48 -0.97 -8.06
CA PRO A 58 1.72 0.46 -8.03
C PRO A 58 2.56 0.93 -9.23
N GLY A 59 2.38 2.19 -9.61
CA GLY A 59 3.33 2.91 -10.45
C GLY A 59 4.09 3.97 -9.66
N TYR A 60 5.07 4.60 -10.28
CA TYR A 60 5.75 5.81 -9.80
C TYR A 60 6.48 5.70 -8.45
N LEU A 61 6.70 4.51 -7.91
CA LEU A 61 7.49 4.29 -6.70
C LEU A 61 8.98 4.11 -7.01
N ALA A 62 9.28 3.73 -8.27
CA ALA A 62 10.62 3.70 -8.84
C ALA A 62 10.65 4.48 -10.15
N LEU A 63 11.74 5.19 -10.42
CA LEU A 63 11.92 6.03 -11.60
C LEU A 63 12.60 5.23 -12.71
N SER A 64 11.84 4.79 -13.71
CA SER A 64 12.35 3.95 -14.81
C SER A 64 13.46 4.65 -15.62
N GLU A 65 13.32 5.97 -15.82
CA GLU A 65 14.33 6.81 -16.49
C GLU A 65 15.63 6.97 -15.69
N GLN A 66 15.65 6.58 -14.42
CA GLN A 66 16.81 6.59 -13.52
C GLN A 66 17.22 5.17 -13.09
N ASN A 67 17.08 4.20 -13.98
CA ASN A 67 17.38 2.80 -13.71
C ASN A 67 16.67 2.26 -12.46
N PHE A 68 15.39 2.60 -12.33
CA PHE A 68 14.53 2.22 -11.19
C PHE A 68 15.04 2.68 -9.82
N ALA A 69 15.70 3.83 -9.77
CA ALA A 69 16.01 4.46 -8.49
C ALA A 69 14.72 4.72 -7.70
N PRO A 70 14.75 4.64 -6.37
CA PRO A 70 13.60 5.01 -5.53
C PRO A 70 13.11 6.42 -5.86
N ASN A 71 11.79 6.59 -5.97
CA ASN A 71 11.22 7.92 -6.13
C ASN A 71 11.53 8.77 -4.88
N PRO A 72 12.24 9.91 -5.02
CA PRO A 72 12.64 10.74 -3.89
C PRO A 72 11.47 11.37 -3.15
N ASP A 73 10.28 11.43 -3.76
CA ASP A 73 9.08 11.94 -3.10
C ASP A 73 8.44 10.91 -2.14
N ILE A 74 8.92 9.67 -2.11
CA ILE A 74 8.38 8.61 -1.26
C ILE A 74 9.36 8.27 -0.15
N HIS A 75 9.20 8.94 0.99
CA HIS A 75 10.10 8.82 2.14
C HIS A 75 9.62 7.78 3.15
N VAL A 76 10.06 6.53 2.99
CA VAL A 76 9.79 5.47 3.96
C VAL A 76 10.61 5.70 5.23
N THR A 77 9.93 5.68 6.38
CA THR A 77 10.53 5.78 7.71
C THR A 77 10.05 4.62 8.60
N GLU A 78 10.62 4.48 9.78
CA GLU A 78 10.14 3.51 10.79
C GLU A 78 8.67 3.72 11.21
N LYS A 79 8.10 4.90 10.94
CA LYS A 79 6.71 5.25 11.23
C LYS A 79 5.76 4.96 10.07
N THR A 80 6.26 4.57 8.91
CA THR A 80 5.43 4.11 7.77
C THR A 80 4.61 2.90 8.21
N PRO A 81 3.31 2.82 7.88
CA PRO A 81 2.47 1.71 8.33
C PRO A 81 2.88 0.37 7.72
N PRO A 82 2.59 -0.76 8.40
CA PRO A 82 2.71 -2.08 7.80
C PRO A 82 2.05 -2.15 6.43
N SER A 83 2.71 -2.78 5.47
CA SER A 83 2.27 -2.77 4.07
C SER A 83 2.36 -4.14 3.42
N ILE A 84 1.38 -4.46 2.58
CA ILE A 84 1.46 -5.59 1.65
C ILE A 84 1.46 -5.09 0.21
N LEU A 85 2.34 -5.67 -0.61
CA LEU A 85 2.47 -5.35 -2.03
C LEU A 85 2.15 -6.57 -2.89
N VAL A 86 1.47 -6.34 -4.00
CA VAL A 86 1.15 -7.39 -4.97
C VAL A 86 1.38 -6.87 -6.38
N GLN A 87 2.18 -7.57 -7.18
CA GLN A 87 2.42 -7.20 -8.58
C GLN A 87 2.78 -8.44 -9.43
N ALA A 88 2.62 -8.33 -10.74
CA ALA A 88 3.09 -9.32 -11.70
C ALA A 88 4.44 -8.89 -12.29
N GLU A 89 5.31 -9.84 -12.58
CA GLU A 89 6.62 -9.59 -13.20
C GLU A 89 6.49 -9.06 -14.63
N ASP A 90 5.46 -9.55 -15.35
CA ASP A 90 5.14 -9.14 -16.72
C ASP A 90 4.32 -7.82 -16.81
N ASP A 91 4.24 -7.06 -15.71
CA ASP A 91 3.53 -5.79 -15.67
C ASP A 91 4.30 -4.70 -16.45
N PRO A 92 3.71 -4.09 -17.50
CA PRO A 92 4.38 -3.02 -18.26
C PRO A 92 4.61 -1.74 -17.46
N VAL A 93 4.00 -1.59 -16.27
CA VAL A 93 4.27 -0.49 -15.33
C VAL A 93 5.50 -0.76 -14.46
N HIS A 94 6.14 -1.92 -14.65
CA HIS A 94 7.38 -2.39 -14.03
C HIS A 94 7.25 -2.82 -12.56
N VAL A 95 7.59 -4.08 -12.34
CA VAL A 95 7.58 -4.73 -11.02
C VAL A 95 8.53 -4.08 -10.01
N GLU A 96 9.51 -3.34 -10.52
CA GLU A 96 10.49 -2.59 -9.73
C GLU A 96 9.83 -1.56 -8.80
N ASN A 97 8.66 -1.04 -9.16
CA ASN A 97 7.88 -0.18 -8.25
C ASN A 97 7.62 -0.88 -6.90
N SER A 98 7.20 -2.14 -6.95
CA SER A 98 6.95 -2.91 -5.72
C SER A 98 8.25 -3.33 -5.02
N THR A 99 9.26 -3.81 -5.76
CA THR A 99 10.50 -4.32 -5.17
C THR A 99 11.32 -3.23 -4.50
N VAL A 100 11.39 -2.04 -5.11
CA VAL A 100 12.11 -0.88 -4.56
C VAL A 100 11.43 -0.38 -3.29
N TYR A 101 10.10 -0.25 -3.29
CA TYR A 101 9.35 0.19 -2.12
C TYR A 101 9.42 -0.85 -0.99
N TYR A 102 9.29 -2.14 -1.29
CA TYR A 102 9.48 -3.21 -0.32
C TYR A 102 10.88 -3.16 0.33
N GLN A 103 11.92 -2.94 -0.48
CA GLN A 103 13.28 -2.82 0.06
C GLN A 103 13.42 -1.61 1.00
N ALA A 104 12.78 -0.49 0.68
CA ALA A 104 12.75 0.68 1.55
C ALA A 104 12.04 0.39 2.88
N LEU A 105 10.88 -0.28 2.86
CA LEU A 105 10.16 -0.73 4.06
C LEU A 105 11.04 -1.64 4.93
N LYS A 106 11.68 -2.62 4.33
CA LYS A 106 12.60 -3.54 5.03
C LYS A 106 13.75 -2.80 5.69
N ASN A 107 14.38 -1.86 4.97
CA ASN A 107 15.50 -1.07 5.51
C ASN A 107 15.06 -0.20 6.70
N ALA A 108 13.83 0.32 6.66
CA ALA A 108 13.23 1.09 7.75
C ALA A 108 12.65 0.21 8.88
N LYS A 109 12.78 -1.13 8.79
CA LYS A 109 12.23 -2.10 9.75
C LYS A 109 10.70 -2.05 9.89
N VAL A 110 10.02 -1.61 8.85
CA VAL A 110 8.56 -1.65 8.76
C VAL A 110 8.12 -3.07 8.40
N PRO A 111 7.17 -3.68 9.11
CA PRO A 111 6.60 -4.97 8.72
C PRO A 111 6.01 -4.89 7.31
N ALA A 112 6.48 -5.75 6.42
CA ALA A 112 6.02 -5.76 5.03
C ALA A 112 5.96 -7.19 4.48
N GLU A 113 4.95 -7.42 3.63
CA GLU A 113 4.80 -8.65 2.85
C GLU A 113 4.72 -8.30 1.37
N MET A 114 5.23 -9.16 0.48
CA MET A 114 5.19 -8.93 -0.95
C MET A 114 4.93 -10.23 -1.69
N HIS A 115 3.96 -10.19 -2.61
CA HIS A 115 3.64 -11.28 -3.52
C HIS A 115 3.94 -10.87 -4.96
N LEU A 116 4.89 -11.54 -5.58
CA LEU A 116 5.22 -11.39 -7.00
C LEU A 116 4.76 -12.62 -7.78
N TYR A 117 4.04 -12.38 -8.85
CA TYR A 117 3.54 -13.41 -9.76
C TYR A 117 4.23 -13.31 -11.11
N ALA A 118 4.54 -14.45 -11.72
CA ALA A 118 5.21 -14.46 -13.02
C ALA A 118 4.35 -13.84 -14.15
N GLN A 119 3.02 -13.96 -14.03
CA GLN A 119 2.07 -13.49 -15.04
C GLN A 119 0.86 -12.81 -14.39
N GLY A 120 0.36 -11.79 -15.07
CA GLY A 120 -0.82 -11.05 -14.62
C GLY A 120 -1.00 -9.74 -15.39
N GLY A 121 0.07 -9.21 -15.96
CA GLY A 121 0.07 -7.90 -16.60
C GLY A 121 -0.33 -6.81 -15.62
N HIS A 122 -0.96 -5.76 -16.12
CA HIS A 122 -1.44 -4.62 -15.35
C HIS A 122 -2.96 -4.57 -15.29
N GLY A 123 -3.50 -4.05 -14.18
CA GLY A 123 -4.92 -3.74 -14.10
C GLY A 123 -5.85 -4.95 -13.92
N TYR A 124 -5.36 -6.07 -13.40
CA TYR A 124 -6.19 -7.26 -13.15
C TYR A 124 -7.31 -7.01 -12.13
N GLY A 125 -7.12 -6.10 -11.17
CA GLY A 125 -8.13 -5.73 -10.17
C GLY A 125 -8.66 -6.95 -9.42
N LEU A 126 -9.99 -7.04 -9.29
CA LEU A 126 -10.70 -8.15 -8.65
C LEU A 126 -11.24 -9.19 -9.66
N ARG A 127 -10.90 -9.06 -10.94
CA ARG A 127 -11.35 -10.01 -11.96
C ARG A 127 -10.69 -11.36 -11.76
N ARG A 128 -11.51 -12.40 -11.62
CA ARG A 128 -11.01 -13.77 -11.49
C ARG A 128 -10.65 -14.34 -12.88
N THR A 129 -9.47 -14.90 -12.98
CA THR A 129 -8.97 -15.63 -14.15
C THR A 129 -8.32 -16.93 -13.68
N ALA A 130 -7.80 -17.73 -14.62
CA ALA A 130 -7.02 -18.93 -14.29
C ALA A 130 -5.61 -18.61 -13.77
N LEU A 131 -5.16 -17.35 -13.83
CA LEU A 131 -3.83 -16.95 -13.38
C LEU A 131 -3.77 -16.83 -11.85
N PRO A 132 -2.68 -17.31 -11.22
CA PRO A 132 -2.48 -17.25 -9.77
C PRO A 132 -2.59 -15.82 -9.18
N VAL A 133 -2.19 -14.79 -9.94
CA VAL A 133 -2.26 -13.40 -9.50
C VAL A 133 -3.65 -13.00 -9.01
N THR A 134 -4.72 -13.58 -9.57
CA THR A 134 -6.11 -13.23 -9.21
C THR A 134 -6.54 -13.78 -7.85
N SER A 135 -5.68 -14.54 -7.17
CA SER A 135 -5.87 -14.97 -5.76
C SER A 135 -5.34 -13.96 -4.74
N TRP A 136 -4.77 -12.85 -5.16
CA TRP A 136 -4.20 -11.85 -4.25
C TRP A 136 -5.12 -11.41 -3.09
N PRO A 137 -6.47 -11.33 -3.25
CA PRO A 137 -7.32 -10.95 -2.11
C PRO A 137 -7.24 -11.93 -0.94
N VAL A 138 -7.03 -13.24 -1.22
CA VAL A 138 -6.85 -14.27 -0.18
C VAL A 138 -5.52 -14.05 0.56
N SER A 139 -4.45 -13.69 -0.16
CA SER A 139 -3.18 -13.36 0.47
C SER A 139 -3.29 -12.13 1.37
N VAL A 140 -4.00 -11.09 0.92
CA VAL A 140 -4.26 -9.90 1.73
C VAL A 140 -5.07 -10.23 2.97
N GLU A 141 -6.15 -11.02 2.86
CA GLU A 141 -6.94 -11.48 4.00
C GLU A 141 -6.06 -12.22 5.03
N THR A 142 -5.24 -13.17 4.58
CA THR A 142 -4.31 -13.90 5.43
C THR A 142 -3.32 -12.95 6.13
N TRP A 143 -2.77 -12.00 5.39
CA TRP A 143 -1.86 -11.00 5.95
C TRP A 143 -2.55 -10.11 6.99
N LEU A 144 -3.81 -9.69 6.78
CA LEU A 144 -4.58 -8.89 7.73
C LEU A 144 -4.82 -9.64 9.06
N HIS A 145 -4.96 -10.96 9.04
CA HIS A 145 -4.95 -11.78 10.25
C HIS A 145 -3.57 -11.76 10.93
N THR A 146 -2.49 -11.87 10.15
CA THR A 146 -1.12 -11.87 10.67
C THR A 146 -0.77 -10.58 11.41
N ILE A 147 -1.21 -9.43 10.91
CA ILE A 147 -1.00 -8.12 11.55
C ILE A 147 -2.12 -7.74 12.54
N GLN A 148 -3.00 -8.68 12.87
CA GLN A 148 -4.08 -8.53 13.86
C GLN A 148 -5.13 -7.43 13.53
N VAL A 149 -5.26 -7.06 12.28
CA VAL A 149 -6.36 -6.21 11.80
C VAL A 149 -7.66 -7.01 11.76
N LEU A 150 -7.58 -8.28 11.34
CA LEU A 150 -8.66 -9.24 11.46
C LEU A 150 -8.42 -10.16 12.67
N PRO A 151 -9.49 -10.69 13.32
CA PRO A 151 -9.35 -11.66 14.40
C PRO A 151 -8.52 -12.87 13.97
N SER A 152 -7.79 -13.47 14.90
CA SER A 152 -7.08 -14.73 14.63
C SER A 152 -8.07 -15.82 14.20
N VAL A 153 -7.71 -16.58 13.16
CA VAL A 153 -8.48 -17.74 12.67
C VAL A 153 -8.28 -18.92 13.59
#